data_577a581e17366736aa7958084b1a069e
#
_entry.id   577a581e17366736aa7958084b1a069e
#
_cell.length_a   1.000
_cell.length_b   1.000
_cell.length_c   1.000
_cell.angle_alpha   90.00
_cell.angle_beta   90.00
_cell.angle_gamma   90.00
#
_symmetry.space_group_name_H-M   'P 1'
#
loop_
_entity.id
_entity.type
_entity.pdbx_description
1 polymer ?
#
loop_
_entity_poly.entity_id
_entity_poly.type
_entity_poly.pdbx_seq_one_letter_code
_entity_poly.pdbx_strand_id
1 'polypeptide(L)' 'MRTEEWQEKAAFIAKLRELTDRLNRCRAAYEAYTPLVSDEVYDILFSDLQTLERWLGLRMKNSPTKKDNHLI' A
#
# COMPACT_ATOMS: atom_id res chain seq x y z
N MET A 1 5.12 24.03 15.07
CA MET A 1 5.35 22.69 14.51
C MET A 1 6.69 22.68 13.81
N ARG A 2 7.43 21.62 14.02
CA ARG A 2 8.77 21.52 13.48
C ARG A 2 8.75 21.09 12.02
N THR A 3 9.63 21.67 11.24
CA THR A 3 9.77 21.33 9.82
C THR A 3 10.10 19.85 9.62
N GLU A 4 10.89 19.29 10.53
CA GLU A 4 11.31 17.90 10.47
C GLU A 4 10.14 16.93 10.55
N GLU A 5 9.17 17.21 11.41
CA GLU A 5 7.98 16.38 11.56
C GLU A 5 7.17 16.36 10.28
N TRP A 6 7.04 17.51 9.64
CA TRP A 6 6.35 17.62 8.37
C TRP A 6 7.03 16.84 7.26
N GLN A 7 8.36 16.91 7.21
CA GLN A 7 9.13 16.20 6.20
C GLN A 7 9.02 14.70 6.37
N GLU A 8 9.10 14.22 7.60
CA GLU A 8 8.95 12.80 7.88
C GLU A 8 7.56 12.31 7.50
N LYS A 9 6.54 13.05 7.91
CA LYS A 9 5.16 12.68 7.59
C LYS A 9 4.92 12.70 6.09
N ALA A 10 5.44 13.69 5.39
CA ALA A 10 5.31 13.77 3.94
C ALA A 10 5.98 12.57 3.25
N ALA A 11 7.14 12.14 3.75
CA ALA A 11 7.83 10.98 3.21
C ALA A 11 7.00 9.70 3.40
N PHE A 12 6.37 9.55 4.55
CA PHE A 12 5.53 8.38 4.82
C PHE A 12 4.24 8.41 3.99
N ILE A 13 3.67 9.58 3.78
CA ILE A 13 2.50 9.72 2.92
C ILE A 13 2.86 9.36 1.48
N ALA A 14 4.03 9.78 1.01
CA ALA A 14 4.51 9.41 -0.32
C ALA A 14 4.68 7.90 -0.43
N LYS A 15 5.20 7.26 0.62
CA LYS A 15 5.36 5.81 0.66
C LYS A 15 4.00 5.12 0.66
N LEU A 16 3.05 5.66 1.39
CA LEU A 16 1.69 5.14 1.42
C LEU A 16 1.08 5.12 0.02
N ARG A 17 1.24 6.23 -0.70
CA ARG A 17 0.73 6.37 -2.07
C ARG A 17 1.42 5.38 -3.00
N GLU A 18 2.73 5.27 -2.88
CA GLU A 18 3.53 4.36 -3.70
C GLU A 18 3.10 2.91 -3.50
N LEU A 19 2.94 2.48 -2.23
CA LEU A 19 2.51 1.13 -1.92
C LEU A 19 1.11 0.85 -2.44
N THR A 20 0.21 1.82 -2.29
CA THR A 20 -1.16 1.69 -2.78
C THR A 20 -1.17 1.46 -4.30
N ASP A 21 -0.42 2.27 -5.04
CA ASP A 21 -0.33 2.15 -6.49
C ASP A 21 0.29 0.82 -6.90
N ARG A 22 1.36 0.44 -6.23
CA ARG A 22 2.05 -0.82 -6.53
C ARG A 22 1.14 -2.02 -6.32
N LEU A 23 0.42 -2.06 -5.21
CA LEU A 23 -0.48 -3.16 -4.92
C LEU A 23 -1.64 -3.22 -5.90
N ASN A 24 -2.17 -2.07 -6.30
CA ASN A 24 -3.25 -2.04 -7.28
C ASN A 24 -2.77 -2.54 -8.65
N ARG A 25 -1.54 -2.23 -9.04
CA ARG A 25 -0.95 -2.76 -10.28
C ARG A 25 -0.74 -4.26 -10.19
N CYS A 26 -0.22 -4.74 -9.06
CA CYS A 26 -0.01 -6.17 -8.86
C CYS A 26 -1.33 -6.93 -8.93
N ARG A 27 -2.37 -6.37 -8.34
CA ARG A 27 -3.69 -6.98 -8.35
C ARG A 27 -4.27 -7.03 -9.76
N ALA A 28 -4.16 -5.94 -10.50
CA ALA A 28 -4.63 -5.89 -11.88
C ALA A 28 -3.89 -6.91 -12.75
N ALA A 29 -2.57 -7.02 -12.57
CA ALA A 29 -1.76 -7.99 -13.29
C ALA A 29 -2.15 -9.41 -12.93
N TYR A 30 -2.41 -9.68 -11.67
CA TYR A 30 -2.85 -11.00 -11.21
C TYR A 30 -4.18 -11.39 -11.87
N GLU A 31 -5.12 -10.47 -11.90
CA GLU A 31 -6.42 -10.71 -12.54
C GLU A 31 -6.30 -10.94 -14.03
N ALA A 32 -5.28 -10.37 -14.65
CA ALA A 32 -4.98 -10.56 -16.07
C ALA A 32 -4.13 -11.81 -16.35
N TYR A 33 -3.87 -12.62 -15.34
CA TYR A 33 -3.04 -13.84 -15.43
C TYR A 33 -1.58 -13.55 -15.78
N THR A 34 -1.11 -12.36 -15.47
CA THR A 34 0.29 -11.97 -15.67
C THR A 34 0.87 -11.38 -14.39
N PRO A 35 0.95 -12.18 -13.31
CA PRO A 35 1.35 -11.65 -12.01
C PRO A 35 2.76 -11.04 -12.05
N LEU A 36 2.90 -9.87 -11.41
CA LEU A 36 4.18 -9.17 -11.31
C LEU A 36 5.01 -9.67 -10.14
N VAL A 37 4.35 -10.20 -9.12
CA VAL A 37 5.00 -10.72 -7.91
C VAL A 37 4.28 -11.98 -7.47
N SER A 38 4.94 -12.76 -6.62
CA SER A 38 4.29 -13.93 -6.03
C SER A 38 3.24 -13.53 -5.01
N ASP A 39 2.34 -14.45 -4.69
CA ASP A 39 1.31 -14.22 -3.67
C ASP A 39 1.93 -13.86 -2.32
N GLU A 40 3.06 -14.50 -2.00
CA GLU A 40 3.76 -14.21 -0.75
C GLU A 40 4.27 -12.78 -0.71
N VAL A 41 4.86 -12.32 -1.81
CA VAL A 41 5.35 -10.94 -1.90
C VAL A 41 4.20 -9.96 -1.84
N TYR A 42 3.09 -10.27 -2.52
CA TYR A 42 1.90 -9.41 -2.47
C TYR A 42 1.41 -9.28 -1.02
N ASP A 43 1.34 -10.38 -0.30
CA ASP A 43 0.88 -10.36 1.09
C ASP A 43 1.80 -9.54 1.99
N ILE A 44 3.11 -9.60 1.77
CA ILE A 44 4.06 -8.80 2.52
C ILE A 44 3.81 -7.31 2.25
N LEU A 45 3.66 -6.94 0.99
CA LEU A 45 3.39 -5.55 0.60
C LEU A 45 2.04 -5.07 1.15
N PHE A 46 1.04 -5.94 1.11
CA PHE A 46 -0.29 -5.65 1.65
C PHE A 46 -0.22 -5.37 3.15
N SER A 47 0.50 -6.23 3.87
CA SER A 47 0.71 -6.07 5.31
C SER A 47 1.45 -4.78 5.64
N ASP A 48 2.47 -4.45 4.85
CA ASP A 48 3.21 -3.20 5.01
C ASP A 48 2.30 -1.99 4.81
N LEU A 49 1.44 -2.04 3.81
CA LEU A 49 0.50 -0.96 3.56
C LEU A 49 -0.49 -0.81 4.73
N GLN A 50 -1.02 -1.91 5.23
CA GLN A 50 -1.92 -1.87 6.39
C GLN A 50 -1.25 -1.25 7.61
N THR A 51 0.00 -1.64 7.87
CA THR A 51 0.76 -1.11 8.98
C THR A 51 0.96 0.40 8.84
N LEU A 52 1.34 0.83 7.65
CA LEU A 52 1.57 2.24 7.38
C LEU A 52 0.27 3.05 7.50
N GLU A 53 -0.83 2.53 6.97
CA GLU A 53 -2.14 3.17 7.08
C GLU A 53 -2.54 3.35 8.55
N ARG A 54 -2.34 2.32 9.34
CA ARG A 54 -2.67 2.35 10.76
C ARG A 54 -1.79 3.36 11.50
N TRP A 55 -0.52 3.36 11.19
CA TRP A 55 0.43 4.26 11.85
C TRP A 55 0.15 5.72 11.53
N LEU A 56 -0.17 6.03 10.26
CA LEU A 56 -0.48 7.39 9.82
C LEU A 56 -1.91 7.81 10.13
N GLY A 57 -2.79 6.86 10.35
CA GLY A 57 -4.22 7.15 10.48
C GLY A 57 -4.84 7.61 9.18
N LEU A 58 -4.25 7.24 8.04
CA LEU A 58 -4.69 7.65 6.71
C LEU A 58 -4.85 6.43 5.81
N ARG A 59 -5.78 6.54 4.87
CA ARG A 59 -5.97 5.49 3.87
C ARG A 59 -6.36 6.15 2.54
N MET A 60 -5.67 5.75 1.47
CA MET A 60 -6.00 6.25 0.14
C MET A 60 -7.37 5.74 -0.29
N LYS A 61 -8.08 6.53 -1.10
CA LYS A 61 -9.42 6.15 -1.58
C LYS A 61 -9.40 4.83 -2.35
N ASN A 62 -8.35 4.60 -3.10
CA ASN A 62 -8.21 3.41 -3.92
C ASN A 62 -7.37 2.33 -3.27
N SER A 63 -7.17 2.39 -1.95
CA SER A 63 -6.38 1.40 -1.24
C SER A 63 -7.04 0.02 -1.31
N PRO A 64 -6.29 -1.03 -1.67
CA PRO A 64 -6.83 -2.39 -1.68
C PRO A 64 -7.19 -2.91 -0.29
N THR A 65 -6.68 -2.27 0.77
CA THR A 65 -6.97 -2.69 2.14
C THR A 65 -8.37 -2.33 2.60
N LYS A 66 -9.06 -1.44 1.89
CA LYS A 66 -10.39 -0.97 2.29
C LYS A 66 -11.43 -2.09 2.32
N LYS A 67 -11.27 -3.07 1.47
CA LYS A 67 -12.24 -4.16 1.35
C LYS A 67 -11.63 -5.51 1.68
N ASP A 68 -10.51 -5.48 2.38
CA ASP A 68 -9.85 -6.72 2.79
C ASP A 68 -9.51 -7.61 1.59
N ASN A 69 -8.96 -7.03 0.55
CA ASN A 69 -8.74 -7.70 -0.74
C ASN A 69 -7.44 -8.47 -0.80
N HIS A 70 -7.32 -9.49 0.01
CA HIS A 70 -6.19 -10.41 -0.09
C HIS A 70 -6.35 -11.30 -1.32
N LEU A 71 -5.22 -11.66 -1.92
CA LEU A 71 -5.21 -12.62 -3.03
C LEU A 71 -5.28 -14.06 -2.53
N ILE A 72 -4.91 -14.27 -1.30
CA ILE A 72 -4.90 -15.58 -0.67
C ILE A 72 -6.06 -15.73 0.28
#